data_4b8060d33617305d8232fb9f97a49c66
#
_entry.id   4b8060d33617305d8232fb9f97a49c66
#
_cell.length_a   1.000
_cell.length_b   1.000
_cell.length_c   1.000
_cell.angle_alpha   90.00
_cell.angle_beta   90.00
_cell.angle_gamma   90.00
#
_symmetry.space_group_name_H-M   'P 1'
#
loop_
_entity.id
_entity.type
_entity.pdbx_description
1 polymer ?
#
loop_
_entity_poly.entity_id
_entity_poly.type
_entity_poly.pdbx_seq_one_letter_code
_entity_poly.pdbx_strand_id
1 'polypeptide(L)'
;MNTVRNNETRYIILELLAIAFLATGGILVKISALSPINTGFYRVLFSLPLLFPIAYKHLKQLSKRDTVILLLAGIFLAGDISLWNLSFHYTSVANANLLTNLTTFTVIPFSYLIFKERIPKFFLAGAAITIAGVFILITGKTDTNGSSLFGDFLALCASLFYAGFLLISYRLRNRISSSVIMFVSGFGSVITLLITASLVEGLQVPHGASQLWPLLGLTLFLQVIGHNLLAHCQGKVTVNLSSVICLSQPAIASIYSFFIFSENLSAIEVLGIIIIMAGVYLVKAQYNLKSIKVCNITEDS
;
A
#
# COMPACT_ATOMS: atom_id res chain seq x y z
N MET A 1 19.10 -4.91 24.91
CA MET A 1 17.64 -4.60 24.90
C MET A 1 17.29 -3.26 24.21
N ASN A 2 17.93 -2.15 24.54
CA ASN A 2 17.62 -0.85 23.92
C ASN A 2 17.89 -0.77 22.41
N THR A 3 18.87 -1.46 21.87
CA THR A 3 19.23 -1.43 20.44
C THR A 3 18.20 -2.14 19.53
N VAL A 4 17.64 -3.26 19.96
CA VAL A 4 16.60 -4.00 19.19
C VAL A 4 15.31 -3.18 19.14
N ARG A 5 14.89 -2.61 20.26
CA ARG A 5 13.70 -1.77 20.39
C ARG A 5 13.82 -0.45 19.61
N ASN A 6 15.00 0.17 19.59
CA ASN A 6 15.25 1.36 18.78
C ASN A 6 15.17 1.05 17.27
N ASN A 7 15.64 -0.11 16.84
CA ASN A 7 15.58 -0.52 15.43
C ASN A 7 14.13 -0.74 14.96
N GLU A 8 13.30 -1.40 15.75
CA GLU A 8 11.91 -1.69 15.38
C GLU A 8 11.08 -0.40 15.28
N THR A 9 11.19 0.49 16.28
CA THR A 9 10.52 1.80 16.23
C THR A 9 10.96 2.61 15.00
N ARG A 10 12.23 2.54 14.62
CA ARG A 10 12.76 3.16 13.41
C ARG A 10 12.05 2.64 12.17
N TYR A 11 11.85 1.32 12.02
CA TYR A 11 11.17 0.75 10.85
C TYR A 11 9.69 1.08 10.81
N ILE A 12 9.01 1.20 11.94
CA ILE A 12 7.61 1.67 12.01
C ILE A 12 7.51 3.13 11.53
N ILE A 13 8.43 4.00 11.95
CA ILE A 13 8.47 5.40 11.50
C ILE A 13 8.75 5.47 10.00
N LEU A 14 9.70 4.68 9.50
CA LEU A 14 10.00 4.61 8.06
C LEU A 14 8.81 4.08 7.26
N GLU A 15 8.03 3.15 7.82
CA GLU A 15 6.83 2.63 7.19
C GLU A 15 5.72 3.68 7.16
N LEU A 16 5.50 4.43 8.24
CA LEU A 16 4.59 5.58 8.22
C LEU A 16 5.01 6.64 7.19
N LEU A 17 6.31 6.88 7.04
CA LEU A 17 6.84 7.75 5.99
C LEU A 17 6.56 7.18 4.59
N ALA A 18 6.73 5.88 4.39
CA ALA A 18 6.37 5.22 3.14
C ALA A 18 4.88 5.41 2.82
N ILE A 19 4.01 5.22 3.82
CA ILE A 19 2.56 5.44 3.68
C ILE A 19 2.25 6.91 3.36
N ALA A 20 2.98 7.86 3.94
CA ALA A 20 2.83 9.28 3.60
C ALA A 20 3.13 9.54 2.12
N PHE A 21 4.19 8.93 1.57
CA PHE A 21 4.45 9.00 0.13
C PHE A 21 3.34 8.32 -0.69
N LEU A 22 2.87 7.15 -0.28
CA LEU A 22 1.79 6.44 -0.96
C LEU A 22 0.47 7.22 -0.93
N ALA A 23 0.19 7.97 0.13
CA ALA A 23 -1.00 8.80 0.26
C ALA A 23 -1.06 9.96 -0.75
N THR A 24 0.08 10.40 -1.32
CA THR A 24 0.10 11.39 -2.40
C THR A 24 -0.51 10.87 -3.70
N GLY A 25 -0.68 9.55 -3.82
CA GLY A 25 -1.13 8.90 -5.05
C GLY A 25 -2.49 9.35 -5.53
N GLY A 26 -3.48 9.40 -4.65
CA GLY A 26 -4.83 9.83 -4.99
C GLY A 26 -4.86 11.26 -5.55
N ILE A 27 -4.02 12.14 -5.00
CA ILE A 27 -3.89 13.53 -5.46
C ILE A 27 -3.31 13.57 -6.87
N LEU A 28 -2.18 12.90 -7.08
CA LEU A 28 -1.49 12.91 -8.37
C LEU A 28 -2.28 12.19 -9.47
N VAL A 29 -3.03 11.13 -9.14
CA VAL A 29 -3.96 10.48 -10.08
C VAL A 29 -5.09 11.43 -10.45
N LYS A 30 -5.67 12.18 -9.50
CA LYS A 30 -6.73 13.16 -9.74
C LYS A 30 -6.26 14.30 -10.66
N ILE A 31 -5.00 14.67 -10.60
CA ILE A 31 -4.40 15.74 -11.44
C ILE A 31 -3.94 15.19 -12.80
N SER A 32 -3.73 13.88 -12.92
CA SER A 32 -3.33 13.27 -14.19
C SER A 32 -4.39 13.48 -15.28
N ALA A 33 -3.95 13.91 -16.45
CA ALA A 33 -4.81 14.07 -17.61
C ALA A 33 -5.00 12.77 -18.40
N LEU A 34 -4.26 11.71 -18.08
CA LEU A 34 -4.42 10.39 -18.70
C LEU A 34 -5.51 9.60 -17.98
N SER A 35 -6.09 8.64 -18.68
CA SER A 35 -7.00 7.68 -18.08
C SER A 35 -6.32 6.87 -16.96
N PRO A 36 -7.08 6.36 -15.99
CA PRO A 36 -6.53 5.76 -14.78
C PRO A 36 -5.55 4.59 -15.00
N ILE A 37 -5.87 3.66 -15.92
CA ILE A 37 -4.99 2.51 -16.18
C ILE A 37 -3.71 2.97 -16.91
N ASN A 38 -3.84 3.87 -17.88
CA ASN A 38 -2.69 4.48 -18.56
C ASN A 38 -1.79 5.24 -17.57
N THR A 39 -2.36 5.98 -16.63
CA THR A 39 -1.61 6.63 -15.53
C THR A 39 -0.82 5.61 -14.72
N GLY A 40 -1.46 4.48 -14.37
CA GLY A 40 -0.81 3.35 -13.68
C GLY A 40 0.32 2.73 -14.50
N PHE A 41 0.11 2.54 -15.80
CA PHE A 41 1.10 2.00 -16.73
C PHE A 41 2.38 2.87 -16.77
N TYR A 42 2.24 4.18 -17.04
CA TYR A 42 3.39 5.08 -17.11
C TYR A 42 4.10 5.24 -15.76
N ARG A 43 3.35 5.26 -14.65
CA ARG A 43 3.93 5.28 -13.31
C ARG A 43 4.91 4.12 -13.11
N VAL A 44 4.51 2.91 -13.46
CA VAL A 44 5.38 1.73 -13.29
C VAL A 44 6.47 1.70 -14.34
N LEU A 45 6.16 2.01 -15.61
CA LEU A 45 7.14 2.03 -16.70
C LEU A 45 8.30 2.97 -16.39
N PHE A 46 8.03 4.20 -15.99
CA PHE A 46 9.07 5.19 -15.68
C PHE A 46 9.86 4.85 -14.40
N SER A 47 9.33 4.01 -13.53
CA SER A 47 10.05 3.56 -12.34
C SER A 47 11.16 2.56 -12.64
N LEU A 48 11.06 1.79 -13.72
CA LEU A 48 12.05 0.76 -14.05
C LEU A 48 13.47 1.33 -14.26
N PRO A 49 13.70 2.37 -15.08
CA PRO A 49 15.03 2.94 -15.23
C PRO A 49 15.58 3.55 -13.94
N LEU A 50 14.71 4.07 -13.05
CA LEU A 50 15.11 4.62 -11.76
C LEU A 50 15.49 3.54 -10.74
N LEU A 51 14.81 2.41 -10.77
CA LEU A 51 15.08 1.26 -9.87
C LEU A 51 16.26 0.41 -10.36
N PHE A 52 16.55 0.41 -11.67
CA PHE A 52 17.60 -0.42 -12.26
C PHE A 52 18.99 -0.23 -11.61
N PRO A 53 19.53 0.97 -11.43
CA PRO A 53 20.86 1.16 -10.83
C PRO A 53 20.96 0.59 -9.42
N ILE A 54 19.85 0.63 -8.65
CA ILE A 54 19.78 0.14 -7.28
C ILE A 54 19.65 -1.39 -7.28
N ALA A 55 18.81 -1.94 -8.16
CA ALA A 55 18.55 -3.36 -8.26
C ALA A 55 19.70 -4.15 -8.90
N TYR A 56 20.42 -3.56 -9.86
CA TYR A 56 21.43 -4.20 -10.72
C TYR A 56 22.47 -5.03 -9.94
N LYS A 57 22.96 -4.50 -8.82
CA LYS A 57 23.97 -5.15 -7.98
C LYS A 57 23.51 -6.51 -7.42
N HIS A 58 22.20 -6.67 -7.22
CA HIS A 58 21.60 -7.84 -6.59
C HIS A 58 20.86 -8.76 -7.58
N LEU A 59 20.66 -8.34 -8.84
CA LEU A 59 19.96 -9.14 -9.84
C LEU A 59 20.67 -10.46 -10.17
N LYS A 60 22.01 -10.48 -10.12
CA LYS A 60 22.82 -11.68 -10.41
C LYS A 60 22.58 -12.83 -9.40
N GLN A 61 22.06 -12.53 -8.23
CA GLN A 61 21.77 -13.52 -7.17
C GLN A 61 20.36 -14.10 -7.28
N LEU A 62 19.55 -13.63 -8.23
CA LEU A 62 18.16 -14.01 -8.37
C LEU A 62 18.04 -15.37 -9.06
N SER A 63 17.32 -16.31 -8.44
CA SER A 63 17.03 -17.60 -9.06
C SER A 63 15.93 -17.47 -10.12
N LYS A 64 15.90 -18.36 -11.11
CA LYS A 64 14.83 -18.42 -12.12
C LYS A 64 13.44 -18.55 -11.48
N ARG A 65 13.33 -19.34 -10.41
CA ARG A 65 12.09 -19.53 -9.66
C ARG A 65 11.63 -18.22 -9.01
N ASP A 66 12.55 -17.48 -8.38
CA ASP A 66 12.23 -16.21 -7.74
C ASP A 66 11.84 -15.15 -8.78
N THR A 67 12.48 -15.14 -9.94
CA THR A 67 12.10 -14.26 -11.06
C THR A 67 10.65 -14.50 -11.48
N VAL A 68 10.24 -15.75 -11.67
CA VAL A 68 8.85 -16.08 -12.02
C VAL A 68 7.88 -15.66 -10.93
N ILE A 69 8.20 -15.90 -9.67
CA ILE A 69 7.35 -15.49 -8.53
C ILE A 69 7.23 -13.97 -8.46
N LEU A 70 8.30 -13.23 -8.73
CA LEU A 70 8.28 -11.77 -8.77
C LEU A 70 7.49 -11.21 -9.97
N LEU A 71 7.58 -11.84 -11.14
CA LEU A 71 6.74 -11.48 -12.28
C LEU A 71 5.24 -11.70 -11.97
N LEU A 72 4.90 -12.81 -11.31
CA LEU A 72 3.54 -13.05 -10.81
C LEU A 72 3.11 -12.01 -9.79
N ALA A 73 4.00 -11.60 -8.86
CA ALA A 73 3.73 -10.48 -7.95
C ALA A 73 3.42 -9.19 -8.72
N GLY A 74 4.09 -8.96 -9.85
CA GLY A 74 3.82 -7.85 -10.75
C GLY A 74 2.42 -7.90 -11.37
N ILE A 75 1.92 -9.09 -11.73
CA ILE A 75 0.55 -9.27 -12.22
C ILE A 75 -0.45 -8.90 -11.11
N PHE A 76 -0.21 -9.33 -9.88
CA PHE A 76 -1.03 -8.95 -8.74
C PHE A 76 -1.04 -7.44 -8.52
N LEU A 77 0.12 -6.78 -8.55
CA LEU A 77 0.20 -5.32 -8.41
C LEU A 77 -0.51 -4.59 -9.56
N ALA A 78 -0.39 -5.07 -10.79
CA ALA A 78 -1.08 -4.49 -11.94
C ALA A 78 -2.60 -4.67 -11.84
N GLY A 79 -3.06 -5.84 -11.38
CA GLY A 79 -4.48 -6.11 -11.13
C GLY A 79 -5.07 -5.14 -10.09
N ASP A 80 -4.36 -4.92 -8.98
CA ASP A 80 -4.73 -3.92 -8.00
C ASP A 80 -4.84 -2.52 -8.63
N ILE A 81 -3.80 -2.06 -9.29
CA ILE A 81 -3.75 -0.72 -9.92
C ILE A 81 -4.90 -0.56 -10.93
N SER A 82 -5.11 -1.55 -11.78
CA SER A 82 -6.16 -1.48 -12.82
C SER A 82 -7.55 -1.43 -12.22
N LEU A 83 -7.86 -2.36 -11.30
CA LEU A 83 -9.18 -2.47 -10.70
C LEU A 83 -9.50 -1.30 -9.78
N TRP A 84 -8.53 -0.85 -8.99
CA TRP A 84 -8.67 0.29 -8.10
C TRP A 84 -8.90 1.58 -8.90
N ASN A 85 -8.06 1.86 -9.90
CA ASN A 85 -8.21 3.03 -10.74
C ASN A 85 -9.53 2.99 -11.52
N LEU A 86 -9.91 1.82 -12.06
CA LEU A 86 -11.16 1.66 -12.78
C LEU A 86 -12.37 1.85 -11.86
N SER A 87 -12.29 1.46 -10.58
CA SER A 87 -13.40 1.62 -9.64
C SER A 87 -13.84 3.06 -9.49
N PHE A 88 -12.93 4.04 -9.61
CA PHE A 88 -13.26 5.47 -9.52
C PHE A 88 -14.24 5.98 -10.60
N HIS A 89 -14.40 5.25 -11.69
CA HIS A 89 -15.43 5.58 -12.70
C HIS A 89 -16.84 5.11 -12.32
N TYR A 90 -16.93 4.16 -11.38
CA TYR A 90 -18.20 3.51 -11.05
C TYR A 90 -18.62 3.68 -9.58
N THR A 91 -17.72 4.10 -8.70
CA THR A 91 -18.03 4.35 -7.29
C THR A 91 -17.32 5.60 -6.78
N SER A 92 -17.73 6.09 -5.62
CA SER A 92 -17.07 7.24 -5.00
C SER A 92 -15.63 6.90 -4.61
N VAL A 93 -14.75 7.90 -4.67
CA VAL A 93 -13.35 7.77 -4.21
C VAL A 93 -13.29 7.28 -2.76
N ALA A 94 -14.27 7.69 -1.95
CA ALA A 94 -14.39 7.27 -0.56
C ALA A 94 -14.65 5.76 -0.45
N ASN A 95 -15.64 5.22 -1.18
CA ASN A 95 -15.96 3.80 -1.17
C ASN A 95 -14.83 2.96 -1.73
N ALA A 96 -14.23 3.38 -2.86
CA ALA A 96 -13.09 2.69 -3.45
C ALA A 96 -11.92 2.56 -2.45
N ASN A 97 -11.57 3.65 -1.77
CA ASN A 97 -10.52 3.64 -0.76
C ASN A 97 -10.88 2.79 0.47
N LEU A 98 -12.15 2.83 0.94
CA LEU A 98 -12.61 1.98 2.04
C LEU A 98 -12.41 0.50 1.70
N LEU A 99 -12.93 0.09 0.55
CA LEU A 99 -12.94 -1.31 0.14
C LEU A 99 -11.53 -1.82 -0.15
N THR A 100 -10.65 -0.99 -0.72
CA THR A 100 -9.24 -1.35 -0.91
C THR A 100 -8.50 -1.52 0.43
N ASN A 101 -8.84 -0.73 1.45
CA ASN A 101 -8.27 -0.91 2.79
C ASN A 101 -8.67 -2.23 3.47
N LEU A 102 -9.69 -2.96 2.96
CA LEU A 102 -10.01 -4.32 3.39
C LEU A 102 -8.91 -5.34 3.06
N THR A 103 -7.86 -4.95 2.32
CA THR A 103 -6.62 -5.71 2.15
C THR A 103 -6.09 -6.27 3.47
N THR A 104 -6.19 -5.50 4.56
CA THR A 104 -5.77 -5.92 5.90
C THR A 104 -6.53 -7.18 6.37
N PHE A 105 -7.83 -7.27 6.10
CA PHE A 105 -8.64 -8.46 6.44
C PHE A 105 -8.27 -9.70 5.63
N THR A 106 -7.76 -9.51 4.42
CA THR A 106 -7.25 -10.60 3.60
C THR A 106 -5.85 -11.00 4.05
N VAL A 107 -4.96 -10.03 4.27
CA VAL A 107 -3.57 -10.29 4.67
C VAL A 107 -3.46 -11.01 6.00
N ILE A 108 -4.25 -10.63 7.01
CA ILE A 108 -4.18 -11.20 8.36
C ILE A 108 -4.42 -12.72 8.37
N PRO A 109 -5.54 -13.27 7.87
CA PRO A 109 -5.77 -14.71 7.87
C PRO A 109 -4.75 -15.47 6.99
N PHE A 110 -4.37 -14.92 5.83
CA PHE A 110 -3.36 -15.55 4.99
C PHE A 110 -1.96 -15.52 5.62
N SER A 111 -1.61 -14.48 6.37
CA SER A 111 -0.34 -14.46 7.12
C SER A 111 -0.29 -15.53 8.19
N TYR A 112 -1.42 -15.79 8.87
CA TYR A 112 -1.54 -16.90 9.82
C TYR A 112 -1.37 -18.26 9.13
N LEU A 113 -2.03 -18.48 7.99
CA LEU A 113 -1.98 -19.74 7.26
C LEU A 113 -0.60 -20.02 6.63
N ILE A 114 0.02 -19.00 6.01
CA ILE A 114 1.25 -19.14 5.23
C ILE A 114 2.50 -19.04 6.12
N PHE A 115 2.53 -18.07 7.03
CA PHE A 115 3.70 -17.76 7.85
C PHE A 115 3.58 -18.26 9.28
N LYS A 116 2.41 -18.82 9.66
CA LYS A 116 2.08 -19.30 11.03
C LYS A 116 2.28 -18.20 12.09
N GLU A 117 2.13 -16.94 11.69
CA GLU A 117 2.19 -15.81 12.62
C GLU A 117 1.01 -15.88 13.59
N ARG A 118 1.28 -15.94 14.90
CA ARG A 118 0.22 -15.91 15.92
C ARG A 118 -0.41 -14.53 15.97
N ILE A 119 -1.72 -14.44 15.79
CA ILE A 119 -2.49 -13.20 15.86
C ILE A 119 -2.92 -12.98 17.31
N PRO A 120 -2.36 -12.00 18.04
CA PRO A 120 -2.78 -11.73 19.40
C PRO A 120 -4.20 -11.12 19.42
N LYS A 121 -5.00 -11.43 20.45
CA LYS A 121 -6.36 -10.87 20.57
C LYS A 121 -6.38 -9.33 20.57
N PHE A 122 -5.40 -8.69 21.19
CA PHE A 122 -5.27 -7.22 21.21
C PHE A 122 -4.96 -6.63 19.84
N PHE A 123 -4.25 -7.37 18.98
CA PHE A 123 -4.04 -6.98 17.59
C PHE A 123 -5.36 -6.88 16.83
N LEU A 124 -6.23 -7.89 16.98
CA LEU A 124 -7.57 -7.88 16.36
C LEU A 124 -8.41 -6.69 16.85
N ALA A 125 -8.35 -6.36 18.15
CA ALA A 125 -9.03 -5.19 18.70
C ALA A 125 -8.50 -3.88 18.10
N GLY A 126 -7.19 -3.69 18.03
CA GLY A 126 -6.59 -2.50 17.43
C GLY A 126 -6.88 -2.39 15.93
N ALA A 127 -6.83 -3.50 15.19
CA ALA A 127 -7.22 -3.55 13.78
C ALA A 127 -8.70 -3.17 13.59
N ALA A 128 -9.59 -3.72 14.41
CA ALA A 128 -11.03 -3.39 14.37
C ALA A 128 -11.28 -1.90 14.66
N ILE A 129 -10.59 -1.31 15.65
CA ILE A 129 -10.68 0.12 15.96
C ILE A 129 -10.19 0.94 14.76
N THR A 130 -9.05 0.58 14.16
CA THR A 130 -8.51 1.30 12.99
C THR A 130 -9.48 1.25 11.81
N ILE A 131 -10.09 0.11 11.55
CA ILE A 131 -11.09 -0.07 10.48
C ILE A 131 -12.36 0.73 10.77
N ALA A 132 -12.84 0.74 12.01
CA ALA A 132 -13.96 1.58 12.40
C ALA A 132 -13.64 3.06 12.17
N GLY A 133 -12.41 3.50 12.48
CA GLY A 133 -11.93 4.84 12.19
C GLY A 133 -11.90 5.16 10.68
N VAL A 134 -11.46 4.23 9.84
CA VAL A 134 -11.50 4.38 8.37
C VAL A 134 -12.95 4.51 7.90
N PHE A 135 -13.86 3.69 8.42
CA PHE A 135 -15.28 3.78 8.09
C PHE A 135 -15.86 5.15 8.47
N ILE A 136 -15.60 5.63 9.70
CA ILE A 136 -16.05 6.94 10.18
C ILE A 136 -15.47 8.07 9.31
N LEU A 137 -14.17 8.01 8.99
CA LEU A 137 -13.51 8.99 8.13
C LEU A 137 -14.20 9.12 6.78
N ILE A 138 -14.55 8.01 6.16
CA ILE A 138 -15.11 7.97 4.82
C ILE A 138 -16.59 8.39 4.82
N THR A 139 -17.36 8.01 5.84
CA THR A 139 -18.75 8.47 5.98
C THR A 139 -18.85 9.98 6.27
N GLY A 140 -17.79 10.59 6.80
CA GLY A 140 -17.69 12.05 6.96
C GLY A 140 -17.53 12.81 5.64
N LYS A 141 -17.14 12.15 4.55
CA LYS A 141 -17.03 12.75 3.22
C LYS A 141 -18.41 12.75 2.53
N THR A 142 -18.93 13.92 2.25
CA THR A 142 -20.30 14.12 1.75
C THR A 142 -20.53 13.82 0.27
N ASP A 143 -19.53 13.33 -0.46
CA ASP A 143 -19.67 12.95 -1.88
C ASP A 143 -20.35 11.59 -2.05
N THR A 144 -21.67 11.57 -1.90
CA THR A 144 -22.51 10.36 -2.10
C THR A 144 -23.02 10.18 -3.55
N ASN A 145 -22.63 11.04 -4.47
CA ASN A 145 -23.12 11.00 -5.84
C ASN A 145 -22.45 9.88 -6.66
N GLY A 146 -23.20 8.80 -6.90
CA GLY A 146 -22.92 7.85 -7.98
C GLY A 146 -22.19 6.55 -7.59
N SER A 147 -22.30 6.06 -6.34
CA SER A 147 -21.73 4.74 -6.03
C SER A 147 -22.56 3.61 -6.66
N SER A 148 -21.90 2.74 -7.44
CA SER A 148 -22.51 1.53 -7.96
C SER A 148 -21.88 0.29 -7.32
N LEU A 149 -22.69 -0.76 -7.11
CA LEU A 149 -22.22 -2.05 -6.62
C LEU A 149 -21.09 -2.64 -7.47
N PHE A 150 -21.06 -2.33 -8.75
CA PHE A 150 -20.00 -2.78 -9.65
C PHE A 150 -18.67 -2.12 -9.33
N GLY A 151 -18.65 -0.79 -9.09
CA GLY A 151 -17.44 -0.08 -8.67
C GLY A 151 -16.92 -0.55 -7.31
N ASP A 152 -17.82 -0.81 -6.37
CA ASP A 152 -17.49 -1.36 -5.06
C ASP A 152 -16.89 -2.77 -5.17
N PHE A 153 -17.45 -3.62 -6.05
CA PHE A 153 -16.89 -4.94 -6.34
C PHE A 153 -15.49 -4.86 -6.95
N LEU A 154 -15.25 -3.93 -7.89
CA LEU A 154 -13.91 -3.72 -8.47
C LEU A 154 -12.89 -3.33 -7.40
N ALA A 155 -13.24 -2.41 -6.49
CA ALA A 155 -12.38 -1.98 -5.40
C ALA A 155 -12.09 -3.12 -4.39
N LEU A 156 -13.08 -3.97 -4.12
CA LEU A 156 -12.89 -5.16 -3.30
C LEU A 156 -11.95 -6.17 -3.98
N CYS A 157 -12.11 -6.42 -5.27
CA CYS A 157 -11.19 -7.25 -6.03
C CYS A 157 -9.76 -6.68 -6.01
N ALA A 158 -9.61 -5.36 -6.16
CA ALA A 158 -8.32 -4.69 -6.04
C ALA A 158 -7.65 -5.02 -4.70
N SER A 159 -8.40 -4.98 -3.58
CA SER A 159 -7.86 -5.33 -2.26
C SER A 159 -7.29 -6.74 -2.18
N LEU A 160 -7.90 -7.71 -2.87
CA LEU A 160 -7.42 -9.10 -2.92
C LEU A 160 -6.12 -9.20 -3.74
N PHE A 161 -6.05 -8.51 -4.87
CA PHE A 161 -4.85 -8.44 -5.68
C PHE A 161 -3.70 -7.79 -4.92
N TYR A 162 -3.95 -6.67 -4.24
CA TYR A 162 -2.92 -6.02 -3.42
C TYR A 162 -2.45 -6.91 -2.27
N ALA A 163 -3.35 -7.63 -1.61
CA ALA A 163 -2.98 -8.62 -0.60
C ALA A 163 -2.03 -9.71 -1.15
N GLY A 164 -2.32 -10.22 -2.36
CA GLY A 164 -1.45 -11.17 -3.05
C GLY A 164 -0.05 -10.62 -3.29
N PHE A 165 0.07 -9.39 -3.79
CA PHE A 165 1.34 -8.70 -3.95
C PHE A 165 2.11 -8.55 -2.62
N LEU A 166 1.43 -8.09 -1.56
CA LEU A 166 2.04 -7.91 -0.25
C LEU A 166 2.56 -9.23 0.34
N LEU A 167 1.79 -10.32 0.25
CA LEU A 167 2.17 -11.62 0.78
C LEU A 167 3.37 -12.22 0.03
N ILE A 168 3.42 -12.09 -1.30
CA ILE A 168 4.57 -12.54 -2.09
C ILE A 168 5.80 -11.70 -1.74
N SER A 169 5.67 -10.39 -1.69
CA SER A 169 6.74 -9.47 -1.31
C SER A 169 7.25 -9.80 0.09
N TYR A 170 6.36 -10.01 1.05
CA TYR A 170 6.70 -10.40 2.42
C TYR A 170 7.50 -11.70 2.47
N ARG A 171 7.12 -12.71 1.69
CA ARG A 171 7.81 -13.99 1.66
C ARG A 171 9.25 -13.90 1.13
N LEU A 172 9.49 -13.02 0.17
CA LEU A 172 10.77 -12.95 -0.55
C LEU A 172 11.76 -11.94 0.05
N ARG A 173 11.30 -10.91 0.73
CA ARG A 173 12.11 -9.79 1.20
C ARG A 173 13.21 -10.14 2.21
N ASN A 174 13.10 -11.28 2.91
CA ASN A 174 14.15 -11.72 3.84
C ASN A 174 15.44 -12.16 3.12
N ARG A 175 15.34 -12.49 1.83
CA ARG A 175 16.46 -12.98 1.00
C ARG A 175 16.69 -12.16 -0.27
N ILE A 176 15.73 -11.35 -0.67
CA ILE A 176 15.79 -10.50 -1.87
C ILE A 176 15.58 -9.05 -1.44
N SER A 177 16.43 -8.14 -1.94
CA SER A 177 16.30 -6.72 -1.63
C SER A 177 14.99 -6.14 -2.18
N SER A 178 14.42 -5.16 -1.47
CA SER A 178 13.18 -4.49 -1.88
C SER A 178 13.27 -3.92 -3.30
N SER A 179 14.41 -3.34 -3.65
CA SER A 179 14.61 -2.76 -4.98
C SER A 179 14.57 -3.80 -6.11
N VAL A 180 15.08 -5.04 -5.87
CA VAL A 180 14.94 -6.14 -6.83
C VAL A 180 13.50 -6.61 -6.91
N ILE A 181 12.81 -6.73 -5.75
CA ILE A 181 11.39 -7.08 -5.72
C ILE A 181 10.59 -6.09 -6.57
N MET A 182 10.75 -4.78 -6.33
CA MET A 182 10.02 -3.73 -7.05
C MET A 182 10.41 -3.66 -8.53
N PHE A 183 11.68 -3.85 -8.87
CA PHE A 183 12.17 -3.81 -10.24
C PHE A 183 11.63 -4.98 -11.07
N VAL A 184 11.78 -6.21 -10.58
CA VAL A 184 11.37 -7.41 -11.34
C VAL A 184 9.84 -7.53 -11.40
N SER A 185 9.13 -7.27 -10.29
CA SER A 185 7.66 -7.22 -10.33
C SER A 185 7.15 -6.08 -11.22
N GLY A 186 7.91 -4.98 -11.32
CA GLY A 186 7.61 -3.88 -12.23
C GLY A 186 7.47 -4.32 -13.69
N PHE A 187 8.32 -5.26 -14.19
CA PHE A 187 8.16 -5.82 -15.53
C PHE A 187 6.85 -6.57 -15.69
N GLY A 188 6.50 -7.43 -14.74
CA GLY A 188 5.20 -8.12 -14.76
C GLY A 188 4.03 -7.13 -14.74
N SER A 189 4.16 -6.07 -13.94
CA SER A 189 3.13 -5.01 -13.88
C SER A 189 3.04 -4.24 -15.19
N VAL A 190 4.16 -3.84 -15.80
CA VAL A 190 4.16 -3.08 -17.07
C VAL A 190 3.49 -3.87 -18.18
N ILE A 191 3.84 -5.16 -18.33
CA ILE A 191 3.23 -6.02 -19.36
C ILE A 191 1.72 -6.14 -19.13
N THR A 192 1.30 -6.41 -17.90
CA THR A 192 -0.12 -6.56 -17.56
C THR A 192 -0.88 -5.25 -17.74
N LEU A 193 -0.33 -4.11 -17.28
CA LEU A 193 -0.95 -2.80 -17.44
C LEU A 193 -1.01 -2.35 -18.89
N LEU A 194 -0.01 -2.67 -19.71
CA LEU A 194 -0.04 -2.40 -21.14
C LEU A 194 -1.20 -3.14 -21.83
N ILE A 195 -1.38 -4.43 -21.50
CA ILE A 195 -2.47 -5.24 -22.03
C ILE A 195 -3.82 -4.67 -21.57
N THR A 196 -3.97 -4.43 -20.26
CA THR A 196 -5.25 -3.93 -19.72
C THR A 196 -5.59 -2.53 -20.20
N ALA A 197 -4.63 -1.61 -20.28
CA ALA A 197 -4.83 -0.27 -20.83
C ALA A 197 -5.25 -0.34 -22.29
N SER A 198 -4.58 -1.15 -23.11
CA SER A 198 -4.89 -1.29 -24.53
C SER A 198 -6.28 -1.86 -24.79
N LEU A 199 -6.75 -2.79 -23.94
CA LEU A 199 -8.04 -3.46 -24.09
C LEU A 199 -9.22 -2.63 -23.53
N VAL A 200 -9.01 -1.89 -22.44
CA VAL A 200 -10.09 -1.21 -21.70
C VAL A 200 -10.22 0.26 -22.06
N GLU A 201 -9.10 0.98 -22.17
CA GLU A 201 -9.08 2.45 -22.31
C GLU A 201 -8.51 2.92 -23.65
N GLY A 202 -7.81 2.03 -24.38
CA GLY A 202 -6.92 2.44 -25.47
C GLY A 202 -5.60 3.00 -24.92
N LEU A 203 -4.50 2.74 -25.62
CA LEU A 203 -3.19 3.25 -25.21
C LEU A 203 -3.08 4.75 -25.48
N GLN A 204 -2.90 5.53 -24.42
CA GLN A 204 -2.71 6.98 -24.49
C GLN A 204 -1.24 7.31 -24.36
N VAL A 205 -0.71 8.19 -25.20
CA VAL A 205 0.66 8.69 -25.10
C VAL A 205 0.64 10.07 -24.45
N PRO A 206 1.42 10.31 -23.38
CA PRO A 206 1.44 11.62 -22.74
C PRO A 206 2.11 12.66 -23.64
N HIS A 207 1.45 13.81 -23.83
CA HIS A 207 1.91 14.92 -24.63
C HIS A 207 2.19 16.15 -23.75
N GLY A 208 3.42 16.65 -23.80
CA GLY A 208 3.81 17.88 -23.12
C GLY A 208 4.07 17.74 -21.60
N ALA A 209 4.66 18.79 -21.04
CA ALA A 209 5.11 18.81 -19.64
C ALA A 209 3.94 18.71 -18.64
N SER A 210 2.77 19.26 -18.97
CA SER A 210 1.59 19.25 -18.09
C SER A 210 1.06 17.85 -17.81
N GLN A 211 1.22 16.92 -18.75
CA GLN A 211 0.83 15.51 -18.57
C GLN A 211 1.96 14.67 -17.94
N LEU A 212 3.20 15.05 -18.16
CA LEU A 212 4.36 14.28 -17.67
C LEU A 212 4.65 14.49 -16.18
N TRP A 213 4.49 15.73 -15.64
CA TRP A 213 4.88 15.98 -14.25
C TRP A 213 4.06 15.17 -13.21
N PRO A 214 2.73 14.94 -13.37
CA PRO A 214 2.01 14.08 -12.42
C PRO A 214 2.48 12.63 -12.51
N LEU A 215 2.81 12.15 -13.71
CA LEU A 215 3.32 10.79 -13.91
C LEU A 215 4.70 10.60 -13.28
N LEU A 216 5.59 11.60 -13.43
CA LEU A 216 6.90 11.58 -12.78
C LEU A 216 6.78 11.68 -11.25
N GLY A 217 5.85 12.49 -10.75
CA GLY A 217 5.52 12.56 -9.34
C GLY A 217 5.03 11.20 -8.80
N LEU A 218 4.07 10.56 -9.48
CA LEU A 218 3.59 9.21 -9.17
C LEU A 218 4.72 8.19 -9.20
N THR A 219 5.58 8.25 -10.22
CA THR A 219 6.74 7.37 -10.35
C THR A 219 7.68 7.51 -9.16
N LEU A 220 8.08 8.72 -8.84
CA LEU A 220 9.08 8.98 -7.81
C LEU A 220 8.51 8.73 -6.40
N PHE A 221 7.39 9.38 -6.06
CA PHE A 221 6.85 9.33 -4.71
C PHE A 221 6.18 8.01 -4.39
N LEU A 222 5.34 7.47 -5.28
CA LEU A 222 4.66 6.21 -5.00
C LEU A 222 5.54 5.00 -5.28
N GLN A 223 6.04 4.88 -6.50
CA GLN A 223 6.64 3.64 -6.95
C GLN A 223 8.07 3.47 -6.44
N VAL A 224 8.93 4.48 -6.62
CA VAL A 224 10.34 4.38 -6.26
C VAL A 224 10.56 4.57 -4.76
N ILE A 225 9.94 5.57 -4.14
CA ILE A 225 10.12 5.84 -2.71
C ILE A 225 9.12 5.03 -1.89
N GLY A 226 7.82 5.24 -2.08
CA GLY A 226 6.75 4.69 -1.24
C GLY A 226 6.76 3.16 -1.20
N HIS A 227 6.54 2.49 -2.34
CA HIS A 227 6.50 1.03 -2.38
C HIS A 227 7.85 0.37 -2.05
N ASN A 228 8.97 0.95 -2.50
CA ASN A 228 10.28 0.38 -2.18
C ASN A 228 10.61 0.50 -0.69
N LEU A 229 10.30 1.65 -0.07
CA LEU A 229 10.49 1.84 1.37
C LEU A 229 9.54 0.95 2.18
N LEU A 230 8.26 0.84 1.77
CA LEU A 230 7.31 -0.09 2.37
C LEU A 230 7.84 -1.53 2.31
N ALA A 231 8.23 -2.00 1.11
CA ALA A 231 8.81 -3.32 0.94
C ALA A 231 10.09 -3.53 1.76
N HIS A 232 10.91 -2.51 1.95
CA HIS A 232 12.09 -2.56 2.82
C HIS A 232 11.69 -2.73 4.29
N CYS A 233 10.72 -1.97 4.78
CA CYS A 233 10.24 -2.03 6.16
C CYS A 233 9.56 -3.36 6.48
N GLN A 234 8.78 -3.90 5.55
CA GLN A 234 8.17 -5.22 5.66
C GLN A 234 9.17 -6.35 5.94
N GLY A 235 10.47 -6.20 5.68
CA GLY A 235 11.55 -7.11 6.10
C GLY A 235 11.90 -7.06 7.59
N LYS A 236 11.40 -6.05 8.31
CA LYS A 236 11.82 -5.73 9.68
C LYS A 236 10.67 -5.63 10.67
N VAL A 237 9.45 -5.65 10.18
CA VAL A 237 8.21 -5.69 10.96
C VAL A 237 7.35 -6.87 10.54
N THR A 238 6.42 -7.31 11.38
CA THR A 238 5.51 -8.40 11.02
C THR A 238 4.50 -7.95 9.96
N VAL A 239 4.02 -8.88 9.15
CA VAL A 239 3.01 -8.62 8.11
C VAL A 239 1.74 -8.01 8.71
N ASN A 240 1.34 -8.54 9.87
CA ASN A 240 0.15 -8.07 10.56
C ASN A 240 0.29 -6.61 11.00
N LEU A 241 1.43 -6.23 11.60
CA LEU A 241 1.68 -4.85 12.02
C LEU A 241 1.75 -3.91 10.82
N SER A 242 2.47 -4.29 9.75
CA SER A 242 2.57 -3.55 8.51
C SER A 242 1.20 -3.30 7.88
N SER A 243 0.32 -4.33 7.81
CA SER A 243 -1.01 -4.18 7.23
C SER A 243 -1.90 -3.19 8.00
N VAL A 244 -1.79 -3.15 9.34
CA VAL A 244 -2.53 -2.16 10.14
C VAL A 244 -1.94 -0.75 9.98
N ILE A 245 -0.63 -0.61 9.87
CA ILE A 245 0.00 0.69 9.61
C ILE A 245 -0.48 1.23 8.23
N CYS A 246 -0.65 0.37 7.23
CA CYS A 246 -1.19 0.78 5.93
C CYS A 246 -2.60 1.41 6.03
N LEU A 247 -3.41 1.04 7.03
CA LEU A 247 -4.71 1.67 7.27
C LEU A 247 -4.63 3.16 7.67
N SER A 248 -3.46 3.68 7.99
CA SER A 248 -3.27 5.11 8.21
C SER A 248 -3.25 5.94 6.90
N GLN A 249 -3.13 5.30 5.74
CA GLN A 249 -3.05 5.98 4.45
C GLN A 249 -4.23 6.91 4.16
N PRO A 250 -5.51 6.53 4.37
CA PRO A 250 -6.64 7.43 4.16
C PRO A 250 -6.61 8.66 5.08
N ALA A 251 -6.17 8.49 6.33
CA ALA A 251 -6.05 9.59 7.27
C ALA A 251 -5.01 10.63 6.79
N ILE A 252 -3.85 10.15 6.34
CA ILE A 252 -2.79 11.01 5.79
C ILE A 252 -3.25 11.67 4.49
N ALA A 253 -3.96 10.93 3.62
CA ALA A 253 -4.52 11.49 2.38
C ALA A 253 -5.53 12.61 2.65
N SER A 254 -6.38 12.48 3.67
CA SER A 254 -7.32 13.53 4.07
C SER A 254 -6.60 14.78 4.59
N ILE A 255 -5.53 14.61 5.35
CA ILE A 255 -4.67 15.73 5.79
C ILE A 255 -4.06 16.45 4.58
N TYR A 256 -3.58 15.72 3.57
CA TYR A 256 -3.06 16.33 2.35
C TYR A 256 -4.12 17.08 1.57
N SER A 257 -5.33 16.53 1.43
CA SER A 257 -6.46 17.22 0.77
C SER A 257 -6.81 18.54 1.48
N PHE A 258 -6.77 18.57 2.80
CA PHE A 258 -6.98 19.80 3.57
C PHE A 258 -5.95 20.90 3.21
N PHE A 259 -4.65 20.55 3.17
CA PHE A 259 -3.60 21.53 2.90
C PHE A 259 -3.46 21.90 1.41
N ILE A 260 -3.67 20.95 0.49
CA ILE A 260 -3.40 21.17 -0.94
C ILE A 260 -4.62 21.73 -1.66
N PHE A 261 -5.82 21.23 -1.35
CA PHE A 261 -7.05 21.62 -2.00
C PHE A 261 -7.90 22.59 -1.15
N SER A 262 -7.42 22.96 0.06
CA SER A 262 -8.17 23.76 1.02
C SER A 262 -9.55 23.17 1.34
N GLU A 263 -9.68 21.84 1.26
CA GLU A 263 -10.89 21.12 1.59
C GLU A 263 -11.08 21.17 3.11
N ASN A 264 -12.23 21.66 3.60
CA ASN A 264 -12.51 21.67 5.02
C ASN A 264 -12.76 20.24 5.53
N LEU A 265 -11.99 19.82 6.52
CA LEU A 265 -12.26 18.56 7.21
C LEU A 265 -13.48 18.71 8.11
N SER A 266 -14.47 17.86 7.93
CA SER A 266 -15.61 17.80 8.83
C SER A 266 -15.19 17.28 10.21
N ALA A 267 -15.97 17.56 11.26
CA ALA A 267 -15.70 17.03 12.60
C ALA A 267 -15.69 15.49 12.62
N ILE A 268 -16.48 14.84 11.75
CA ILE A 268 -16.54 13.38 11.60
C ILE A 268 -15.24 12.86 10.98
N GLU A 269 -14.69 13.55 9.98
CA GLU A 269 -13.39 13.16 9.39
C GLU A 269 -12.25 13.28 10.39
N VAL A 270 -12.21 14.36 11.16
CA VAL A 270 -11.20 14.54 12.23
C VAL A 270 -11.32 13.43 13.28
N LEU A 271 -12.53 13.08 13.69
CA LEU A 271 -12.77 11.96 14.61
C LEU A 271 -12.27 10.64 14.02
N GLY A 272 -12.56 10.38 12.73
CA GLY A 272 -12.07 9.21 12.03
C GLY A 272 -10.53 9.12 12.01
N ILE A 273 -9.84 10.22 11.72
CA ILE A 273 -8.38 10.33 11.75
C ILE A 273 -7.82 9.97 13.14
N ILE A 274 -8.40 10.54 14.19
CA ILE A 274 -7.99 10.29 15.59
C ILE A 274 -8.16 8.80 15.94
N ILE A 275 -9.28 8.19 15.57
CA ILE A 275 -9.57 6.78 15.84
C ILE A 275 -8.59 5.87 15.06
N ILE A 276 -8.29 6.17 13.80
CA ILE A 276 -7.28 5.44 13.01
C ILE A 276 -5.92 5.46 13.72
N MET A 277 -5.45 6.65 14.09
CA MET A 277 -4.16 6.79 14.73
C MET A 277 -4.10 6.13 16.11
N ALA A 278 -5.19 6.17 16.87
CA ALA A 278 -5.31 5.46 18.16
C ALA A 278 -5.25 3.94 17.96
N GLY A 279 -5.94 3.39 16.95
CA GLY A 279 -5.91 1.96 16.63
C GLY A 279 -4.51 1.49 16.23
N VAL A 280 -3.83 2.21 15.33
CA VAL A 280 -2.44 1.93 14.93
C VAL A 280 -1.49 1.99 16.15
N TYR A 281 -1.65 2.99 17.02
CA TYR A 281 -0.86 3.11 18.24
C TYR A 281 -1.09 1.94 19.21
N LEU A 282 -2.33 1.50 19.40
CA LEU A 282 -2.67 0.36 20.25
C LEU A 282 -2.01 -0.94 19.76
N VAL A 283 -2.04 -1.20 18.44
CA VAL A 283 -1.36 -2.36 17.85
C VAL A 283 0.14 -2.30 18.12
N LYS A 284 0.77 -1.14 17.91
CA LYS A 284 2.20 -0.91 18.18
C LYS A 284 2.55 -1.11 19.65
N ALA A 285 1.79 -0.52 20.57
CA ALA A 285 2.05 -0.58 22.01
C ALA A 285 2.00 -2.02 22.53
N GLN A 286 1.02 -2.79 22.09
CA GLN A 286 0.85 -4.19 22.49
C GLN A 286 1.93 -5.12 21.89
N TYR A 287 2.39 -4.82 20.69
CA TYR A 287 3.51 -5.53 20.08
C TYR A 287 4.77 -5.40 20.93
N ASN A 288 5.09 -4.17 21.36
CA ASN A 288 6.23 -3.89 22.24
C ASN A 288 6.17 -4.60 23.61
N LEU A 289 4.97 -4.68 24.21
CA LEU A 289 4.79 -5.35 25.51
C LEU A 289 5.03 -6.86 25.45
N LYS A 290 4.72 -7.51 24.31
CA LYS A 290 4.96 -8.94 24.13
C LYS A 290 6.43 -9.27 23.89
N SER A 291 7.16 -8.44 23.16
CA SER A 291 8.60 -8.64 22.94
C SER A 291 9.37 -8.53 24.26
N ILE A 292 8.94 -7.68 25.19
CA ILE A 292 9.51 -7.56 26.54
C ILE A 292 9.24 -8.81 27.38
N LYS A 293 8.02 -9.37 27.34
CA LYS A 293 7.69 -10.58 28.14
C LYS A 293 8.45 -11.82 27.67
N VAL A 294 8.69 -11.97 26.39
CA VAL A 294 9.45 -13.11 25.85
C VAL A 294 10.95 -13.01 26.23
N CYS A 295 11.53 -11.80 26.24
CA CYS A 295 12.92 -11.59 26.68
C CYS A 295 13.13 -11.89 28.17
N ASN A 296 12.20 -11.47 29.03
CA ASN A 296 12.33 -11.70 30.48
C ASN A 296 12.22 -13.18 30.86
N ILE A 297 11.47 -13.99 30.11
CA ILE A 297 11.35 -15.44 30.34
C ILE A 297 12.63 -16.20 29.93
N THR A 298 13.39 -15.66 28.96
CA THR A 298 14.66 -16.28 28.53
C THR A 298 15.89 -15.85 29.36
N GLU A 299 15.77 -14.81 30.18
CA GLU A 299 16.82 -14.41 31.13
C GLU A 299 16.66 -15.11 32.50
N ASP A 300 15.47 -15.64 32.82
CA ASP A 300 15.17 -16.36 34.07
C ASP A 300 15.24 -17.90 33.92
N SER A 301 15.64 -18.43 32.77
CA SER A 301 15.84 -19.85 32.48
C SER A 301 17.30 -20.14 32.12
#